data_d9a23dca5d51b752364df1fe479a0672
#
_entry.id   d9a23dca5d51b752364df1fe479a0672
#
_cell.length_a   1.000
_cell.length_b   1.000
_cell.length_c   1.000
_cell.angle_alpha   90.00
_cell.angle_beta   90.00
_cell.angle_gamma   90.00
#
_symmetry.space_group_name_H-M   'P 1'
#
loop_
_entity.id
_entity.type
_entity.pdbx_description
1 polymer ?
#
loop_
_entity_poly.entity_id
_entity_poly.type
_entity_poly.pdbx_seq_one_letter_code
_entity_poly.pdbx_strand_id
1 'polypeptide(L)'
;SHFNFSMAEPMGVVGILADQNTSLLGLVSQLMPVIAGGNTVVLIASEALPLCSISFAEVLETSDLPAGVVNILTGSATELLPTLAEHMDVNAIFLSNAAAEMVKSTQLSSIDNLKRVLVMDSDWHQESAQGINYIASFQEIKTTWHPIEQIGGATSSY
;
A
#
# COMPACT_ATOMS: atom_id res chain seq x y z
N SER A 1 -7.62 -27.35 -24.26
CA SER A 1 -7.17 -27.32 -22.88
C SER A 1 -6.63 -25.96 -22.51
N HIS A 2 -6.63 -25.62 -21.21
CA HIS A 2 -6.15 -24.33 -20.69
C HIS A 2 -5.18 -24.60 -19.54
N PHE A 3 -4.19 -23.74 -19.43
CA PHE A 3 -3.31 -23.71 -18.26
C PHE A 3 -3.66 -22.45 -17.45
N ASN A 4 -3.94 -22.64 -16.17
CA ASN A 4 -4.32 -21.55 -15.26
C ASN A 4 -3.30 -21.46 -14.13
N PHE A 5 -2.94 -20.25 -13.78
CA PHE A 5 -2.21 -19.98 -12.55
C PHE A 5 -2.66 -18.66 -11.93
N SER A 6 -2.50 -18.57 -10.62
CA SER A 6 -2.77 -17.35 -9.87
C SER A 6 -1.48 -16.89 -9.23
N MET A 7 -1.25 -15.58 -9.25
CA MET A 7 -0.10 -14.93 -8.62
C MET A 7 -0.56 -13.68 -7.89
N ALA A 8 0.17 -13.32 -6.84
CA ALA A 8 0.00 -12.05 -6.17
C ALA A 8 0.77 -10.97 -6.92
N GLU A 9 0.13 -9.83 -7.15
CA GLU A 9 0.73 -8.66 -7.76
C GLU A 9 0.50 -7.45 -6.85
N PRO A 10 1.39 -6.43 -6.87
CA PRO A 10 1.16 -5.20 -6.11
C PRO A 10 -0.10 -4.49 -6.61
N MET A 11 -0.79 -3.79 -5.71
CA MET A 11 -1.96 -2.98 -6.07
C MET A 11 -1.59 -1.73 -6.86
N GLY A 12 -0.40 -1.16 -6.61
CA GLY A 12 0.08 0.07 -7.23
C GLY A 12 0.49 1.12 -6.22
N VAL A 13 -0.21 2.26 -6.19
CA VAL A 13 0.07 3.36 -5.25
C VAL A 13 -0.76 3.23 -4.00
N VAL A 14 -0.10 3.23 -2.84
CA VAL A 14 -0.74 3.18 -1.53
C VAL A 14 -0.53 4.49 -0.78
N GLY A 15 -1.60 5.15 -0.42
CA GLY A 15 -1.58 6.28 0.51
C GLY A 15 -1.50 5.77 1.95
N ILE A 16 -0.60 6.29 2.76
CA ILE A 16 -0.49 5.93 4.17
C ILE A 16 -0.66 7.18 5.04
N LEU A 17 -1.57 7.13 5.99
CA LEU A 17 -1.52 8.03 7.13
C LEU A 17 -0.77 7.30 8.24
N ALA A 18 0.45 7.75 8.53
CA ALA A 18 1.25 7.19 9.61
C ALA A 18 0.57 7.38 10.96
N ASP A 19 0.80 6.43 11.86
CA ASP A 19 0.32 6.56 13.25
C ASP A 19 0.79 7.89 13.85
N GLN A 20 -0.18 8.69 14.29
CA GLN A 20 0.07 10.04 14.81
C GLN A 20 0.67 10.05 16.22
N ASN A 21 0.65 8.90 16.92
CA ASN A 21 1.13 8.78 18.29
C ASN A 21 2.60 8.36 18.38
N THR A 22 3.20 7.92 17.27
CA THR A 22 4.60 7.49 17.22
C THR A 22 5.38 8.28 16.16
N SER A 23 6.65 8.56 16.44
CA SER A 23 7.50 9.32 15.51
C SER A 23 8.03 8.49 14.34
N LEU A 24 8.32 7.22 14.56
CA LEU A 24 8.94 6.33 13.57
C LEU A 24 8.33 4.93 13.57
N LEU A 25 8.03 4.37 14.73
CA LEU A 25 7.63 2.96 14.85
C LEU A 25 6.39 2.63 14.00
N GLY A 26 5.30 3.37 14.18
CA GLY A 26 4.08 3.16 13.38
C GLY A 26 4.30 3.41 11.90
N LEU A 27 5.10 4.43 11.55
CA LEU A 27 5.46 4.71 10.17
C LEU A 27 6.14 3.50 9.52
N VAL A 28 7.17 2.97 10.13
CA VAL A 28 7.93 1.82 9.60
C VAL A 28 7.07 0.57 9.56
N SER A 29 6.29 0.31 10.62
CA SER A 29 5.40 -0.85 10.69
C SER A 29 4.33 -0.87 9.60
N GLN A 30 3.85 0.31 9.19
CA GLN A 30 2.91 0.44 8.07
C GLN A 30 3.62 0.40 6.70
N LEU A 31 4.75 1.10 6.56
CA LEU A 31 5.43 1.28 5.29
C LEU A 31 6.09 -0.01 4.78
N MET A 32 6.85 -0.70 5.65
CA MET A 32 7.68 -1.82 5.21
C MET A 32 6.90 -2.96 4.56
N PRO A 33 5.77 -3.43 5.11
CA PRO A 33 4.98 -4.47 4.45
C PRO A 33 4.43 -4.03 3.09
N VAL A 34 4.07 -2.76 2.94
CA VAL A 34 3.50 -2.24 1.69
C VAL A 34 4.54 -2.27 0.57
N ILE A 35 5.75 -1.75 0.84
CA ILE A 35 6.83 -1.77 -0.17
C ILE A 35 7.41 -3.17 -0.39
N ALA A 36 7.42 -4.04 0.62
CA ALA A 36 7.79 -5.44 0.47
C ALA A 36 6.86 -6.19 -0.47
N GLY A 37 5.58 -5.77 -0.55
CA GLY A 37 4.61 -6.26 -1.52
C GLY A 37 4.77 -5.71 -2.93
N GLY A 38 5.76 -4.84 -3.19
CA GLY A 38 6.05 -4.25 -4.50
C GLY A 38 5.27 -2.97 -4.82
N ASN A 39 4.57 -2.39 -3.86
CA ASN A 39 3.82 -1.15 -4.05
C ASN A 39 4.71 0.10 -3.93
N THR A 40 4.24 1.20 -4.49
CA THR A 40 4.76 2.54 -4.25
C THR A 40 3.91 3.27 -3.20
N VAL A 41 4.50 4.21 -2.49
CA VAL A 41 3.85 4.82 -1.33
C VAL A 41 3.93 6.34 -1.36
N VAL A 42 2.80 6.98 -1.03
CA VAL A 42 2.72 8.36 -0.60
C VAL A 42 2.27 8.37 0.86
N LEU A 43 3.17 8.78 1.76
CA LEU A 43 2.98 8.67 3.20
C LEU A 43 2.89 10.07 3.83
N ILE A 44 1.84 10.27 4.62
CA ILE A 44 1.69 11.45 5.48
C ILE A 44 2.27 11.09 6.85
N ALA A 45 3.35 11.76 7.23
CA ALA A 45 4.02 11.56 8.51
C ALA A 45 3.18 12.07 9.69
N SER A 46 3.55 11.69 10.90
CA SER A 46 2.94 12.26 12.11
C SER A 46 3.10 13.78 12.11
N GLU A 47 1.98 14.50 12.25
CA GLU A 47 1.96 15.97 12.30
C GLU A 47 2.69 16.51 13.53
N ALA A 48 2.53 15.84 14.67
CA ALA A 48 3.15 16.25 15.93
C ALA A 48 4.62 15.83 16.04
N LEU A 49 5.04 14.74 15.36
CA LEU A 49 6.34 14.11 15.53
C LEU A 49 7.06 13.85 14.18
N PRO A 50 7.22 14.86 13.30
CA PRO A 50 7.66 14.63 11.92
C PRO A 50 9.17 14.41 11.76
N LEU A 51 10.00 14.79 12.73
CA LEU A 51 11.46 14.88 12.55
C LEU A 51 12.10 13.52 12.23
N CYS A 52 11.68 12.44 12.91
CA CYS A 52 12.21 11.11 12.62
C CYS A 52 11.85 10.65 11.19
N SER A 53 10.71 11.06 10.67
CA SER A 53 10.29 10.75 9.30
C SER A 53 11.19 11.43 8.27
N ILE A 54 11.62 12.66 8.53
CA ILE A 54 12.55 13.38 7.66
C ILE A 54 13.93 12.70 7.65
N SER A 55 14.50 12.39 8.83
CA SER A 55 15.75 11.66 8.90
C SER A 55 15.65 10.27 8.23
N PHE A 56 14.51 9.62 8.35
CA PHE A 56 14.26 8.35 7.68
C PHE A 56 14.19 8.50 6.15
N ALA A 57 13.60 9.59 5.65
CA ALA A 57 13.59 9.90 4.21
C ALA A 57 15.02 10.07 3.67
N GLU A 58 15.94 10.69 4.41
CA GLU A 58 17.36 10.78 4.05
C GLU A 58 18.02 9.40 3.99
N VAL A 59 17.67 8.50 4.91
CA VAL A 59 18.17 7.11 4.89
C VAL A 59 17.66 6.37 3.65
N LEU A 60 16.39 6.54 3.30
CA LEU A 60 15.81 5.92 2.11
C LEU A 60 16.47 6.44 0.83
N GLU A 61 16.72 7.75 0.73
CA GLU A 61 17.38 8.37 -0.43
C GLU A 61 18.80 7.86 -0.63
N THR A 62 19.51 7.53 0.46
CA THR A 62 20.89 7.01 0.41
C THR A 62 20.98 5.49 0.35
N SER A 63 19.84 4.81 0.33
CA SER A 63 19.73 3.35 0.23
C SER A 63 19.65 2.88 -1.23
N ASP A 64 19.58 1.55 -1.43
CA ASP A 64 19.34 0.94 -2.74
C ASP A 64 17.85 0.97 -3.16
N LEU A 65 16.97 1.64 -2.39
CA LEU A 65 15.56 1.79 -2.75
C LEU A 65 15.45 2.72 -3.97
N PRO A 66 14.77 2.30 -5.06
CA PRO A 66 14.61 3.15 -6.22
C PRO A 66 13.87 4.45 -5.89
N ALA A 67 14.33 5.55 -6.46
CA ALA A 67 13.71 6.86 -6.28
C ALA A 67 12.22 6.84 -6.65
N GLY A 68 11.39 7.50 -5.84
CA GLY A 68 9.95 7.60 -6.05
C GLY A 68 9.13 6.42 -5.52
N VAL A 69 9.76 5.34 -5.05
CA VAL A 69 9.02 4.23 -4.40
C VAL A 69 8.37 4.68 -3.10
N VAL A 70 9.05 5.52 -2.33
CA VAL A 70 8.52 6.11 -1.09
C VAL A 70 8.59 7.62 -1.15
N ASN A 71 7.46 8.28 -0.95
CA ASN A 71 7.34 9.73 -0.91
C ASN A 71 6.74 10.12 0.44
N ILE A 72 7.50 10.80 1.28
CA ILE A 72 7.08 11.21 2.63
C ILE A 72 6.68 12.68 2.60
N LEU A 73 5.45 12.96 3.03
CA LEU A 73 4.88 14.28 3.17
C LEU A 73 4.78 14.64 4.64
N THR A 74 5.10 15.88 4.97
CA THR A 74 4.85 16.48 6.28
C THR A 74 3.81 17.58 6.15
N GLY A 75 2.91 17.67 7.10
CA GLY A 75 1.84 18.68 7.09
C GLY A 75 0.61 18.18 7.81
N SER A 76 -0.47 18.96 7.73
CA SER A 76 -1.72 18.60 8.39
C SER A 76 -2.38 17.40 7.73
N ALA A 77 -2.64 16.38 8.54
CA ALA A 77 -3.35 15.18 8.08
C ALA A 77 -4.76 15.50 7.57
N THR A 78 -5.42 16.50 8.18
CA THR A 78 -6.76 16.93 7.78
C THR A 78 -6.79 17.62 6.42
N GLU A 79 -5.69 18.20 5.97
CA GLU A 79 -5.56 18.83 4.66
C GLU A 79 -5.09 17.85 3.59
N LEU A 80 -4.12 16.99 3.92
CA LEU A 80 -3.46 16.13 2.93
C LEU A 80 -4.23 14.84 2.64
N LEU A 81 -4.85 14.23 3.66
CA LEU A 81 -5.53 12.94 3.51
C LEU A 81 -6.71 12.98 2.54
N PRO A 82 -7.58 14.02 2.51
CA PRO A 82 -8.65 14.10 1.53
C PRO A 82 -8.12 14.05 0.09
N THR A 83 -7.04 14.76 -0.19
CA THR A 83 -6.41 14.75 -1.52
C THR A 83 -5.95 13.35 -1.93
N LEU A 84 -5.32 12.59 -1.02
CA LEU A 84 -4.95 11.20 -1.28
C LEU A 84 -6.18 10.30 -1.48
N ALA A 85 -7.22 10.50 -0.67
CA ALA A 85 -8.43 9.71 -0.74
C ALA A 85 -9.21 9.92 -2.05
N GLU A 86 -9.18 11.12 -2.61
CA GLU A 86 -9.85 11.46 -3.87
C GLU A 86 -8.99 11.17 -5.11
N HIS A 87 -7.67 11.06 -4.97
CA HIS A 87 -6.78 10.93 -6.11
C HIS A 87 -6.98 9.60 -6.85
N MET A 88 -7.28 9.65 -8.14
CA MET A 88 -7.64 8.48 -8.93
C MET A 88 -6.51 7.45 -9.10
N ASP A 89 -5.24 7.89 -9.08
CA ASP A 89 -4.08 7.01 -9.21
C ASP A 89 -3.65 6.35 -7.88
N VAL A 90 -4.28 6.71 -6.76
CA VAL A 90 -4.08 6.03 -5.47
C VAL A 90 -5.03 4.83 -5.42
N ASN A 91 -4.48 3.63 -5.25
CA ASN A 91 -5.24 2.37 -5.32
C ASN A 91 -5.73 1.88 -3.95
N ALA A 92 -4.99 2.23 -2.89
CA ALA A 92 -5.36 1.89 -1.52
C ALA A 92 -4.96 2.98 -0.53
N ILE A 93 -5.65 2.99 0.62
CA ILE A 93 -5.31 3.86 1.77
C ILE A 93 -5.11 2.99 3.00
N PHE A 94 -4.04 3.24 3.73
CA PHE A 94 -3.76 2.60 5.01
C PHE A 94 -3.79 3.64 6.13
N LEU A 95 -4.75 3.48 7.04
CA LEU A 95 -4.93 4.35 8.21
C LEU A 95 -4.58 3.59 9.48
N SER A 96 -3.81 4.21 10.36
CA SER A 96 -3.50 3.66 11.68
C SER A 96 -3.91 4.62 12.77
N ASN A 97 -4.67 4.11 13.74
CA ASN A 97 -5.12 4.85 14.92
C ASN A 97 -5.74 6.22 14.57
N ALA A 98 -6.44 6.27 13.43
CA ALA A 98 -7.05 7.49 12.93
C ALA A 98 -8.39 7.77 13.62
N ALA A 99 -8.73 9.06 13.76
CA ALA A 99 -10.03 9.46 14.31
C ALA A 99 -11.18 8.93 13.44
N ALA A 100 -12.28 8.52 14.06
CA ALA A 100 -13.43 7.92 13.39
C ALA A 100 -14.01 8.78 12.25
N GLU A 101 -14.05 10.09 12.43
CA GLU A 101 -14.50 11.02 11.39
C GLU A 101 -13.57 11.04 10.18
N MET A 102 -12.26 10.94 10.41
CA MET A 102 -11.26 10.87 9.35
C MET A 102 -11.35 9.54 8.59
N VAL A 103 -11.56 8.43 9.29
CA VAL A 103 -11.81 7.13 8.67
C VAL A 103 -13.05 7.19 7.78
N LYS A 104 -14.15 7.70 8.31
CA LYS A 104 -15.41 7.82 7.59
C LYS A 104 -15.30 8.70 6.35
N SER A 105 -14.68 9.88 6.45
CA SER A 105 -14.48 10.76 5.31
C SER A 105 -13.61 10.11 4.24
N THR A 106 -12.51 9.45 4.63
CA THR A 106 -11.63 8.72 3.72
C THR A 106 -12.38 7.60 2.99
N GLN A 107 -13.18 6.82 3.70
CA GLN A 107 -13.98 5.75 3.10
C GLN A 107 -14.98 6.31 2.08
N LEU A 108 -15.65 7.42 2.40
CA LEU A 108 -16.59 8.06 1.48
C LEU A 108 -15.90 8.58 0.21
N SER A 109 -14.78 9.29 0.34
CA SER A 109 -14.01 9.79 -0.80
C SER A 109 -13.40 8.67 -1.65
N SER A 110 -13.20 7.48 -1.06
CA SER A 110 -12.61 6.33 -1.76
C SER A 110 -13.60 5.54 -2.61
N ILE A 111 -14.90 5.85 -2.54
CA ILE A 111 -15.95 5.09 -3.26
C ILE A 111 -15.82 5.26 -4.77
N ASP A 112 -15.51 6.46 -5.25
CA ASP A 112 -15.56 6.81 -6.68
C ASP A 112 -14.60 5.98 -7.54
N ASN A 113 -13.49 5.50 -6.98
CA ASN A 113 -12.53 4.64 -7.67
C ASN A 113 -12.29 3.29 -6.99
N LEU A 114 -13.18 2.88 -6.08
CA LEU A 114 -13.16 1.57 -5.40
C LEU A 114 -11.84 1.28 -4.67
N LYS A 115 -11.22 2.29 -4.07
CA LYS A 115 -9.99 2.11 -3.29
C LYS A 115 -10.19 1.11 -2.15
N ARG A 116 -9.16 0.32 -1.90
CA ARG A 116 -9.09 -0.44 -0.66
C ARG A 116 -8.71 0.49 0.49
N VAL A 117 -9.53 0.56 1.53
CA VAL A 117 -9.22 1.30 2.75
C VAL A 117 -9.00 0.30 3.88
N LEU A 118 -7.76 0.20 4.35
CA LEU A 118 -7.38 -0.60 5.51
C LEU A 118 -7.27 0.32 6.72
N VAL A 119 -8.00 -0.01 7.77
CA VAL A 119 -7.98 0.71 9.04
C VAL A 119 -7.48 -0.23 10.12
N MET A 120 -6.47 0.20 10.87
CA MET A 120 -5.87 -0.59 11.94
C MET A 120 -5.78 0.25 13.21
N ASP A 121 -6.39 -0.25 14.28
CA ASP A 121 -6.23 0.26 15.64
C ASP A 121 -5.27 -0.68 16.37
N SER A 122 -3.99 -0.37 16.33
CA SER A 122 -2.93 -1.25 16.84
C SER A 122 -1.95 -0.49 17.73
N ASP A 123 -1.53 -1.14 18.79
CA ASP A 123 -0.33 -0.75 19.53
C ASP A 123 0.90 -1.36 18.83
N TRP A 124 1.59 -0.55 18.05
CA TRP A 124 2.76 -0.98 17.28
C TRP A 124 3.94 -1.46 18.14
N HIS A 125 3.92 -1.24 19.46
CA HIS A 125 4.91 -1.78 20.39
C HIS A 125 4.69 -3.27 20.68
N GLN A 126 3.51 -3.80 20.34
CA GLN A 126 3.20 -5.22 20.53
C GLN A 126 3.68 -6.04 19.34
N GLU A 127 4.36 -7.15 19.59
CA GLU A 127 4.78 -8.08 18.53
C GLU A 127 3.59 -8.62 17.73
N SER A 128 2.44 -8.80 18.37
CA SER A 128 1.20 -9.23 17.73
C SER A 128 0.64 -8.24 16.69
N ALA A 129 1.03 -6.97 16.78
CA ALA A 129 0.67 -5.95 15.79
C ALA A 129 1.57 -6.00 14.55
N GLN A 130 2.69 -6.71 14.60
CA GLN A 130 3.61 -6.89 13.50
C GLN A 130 3.29 -8.20 12.75
N GLY A 131 3.30 -8.20 11.43
CA GLY A 131 3.02 -9.45 10.73
C GLY A 131 3.07 -9.34 9.21
N ILE A 132 3.34 -10.47 8.58
CA ILE A 132 3.40 -10.62 7.12
C ILE A 132 2.02 -10.44 6.44
N ASN A 133 0.93 -10.52 7.19
CA ASN A 133 -0.42 -10.38 6.66
C ASN A 133 -0.65 -9.00 6.02
N TYR A 134 0.05 -7.96 6.49
CA TYR A 134 -0.02 -6.62 5.90
C TYR A 134 0.53 -6.59 4.47
N ILE A 135 1.47 -7.47 4.12
CA ILE A 135 1.96 -7.59 2.74
C ILE A 135 0.80 -8.02 1.83
N ALA A 136 0.09 -9.08 2.21
CA ALA A 136 -1.05 -9.61 1.44
C ALA A 136 -2.21 -8.61 1.35
N SER A 137 -2.39 -7.75 2.36
CA SER A 137 -3.45 -6.75 2.38
C SER A 137 -3.35 -5.72 1.25
N PHE A 138 -2.15 -5.52 0.70
CA PHE A 138 -1.89 -4.58 -0.39
C PHE A 138 -1.44 -5.28 -1.67
N GLN A 139 -1.93 -6.50 -1.88
CA GLN A 139 -1.75 -7.25 -3.11
C GLN A 139 -3.08 -7.63 -3.73
N GLU A 140 -3.07 -7.81 -5.04
CA GLU A 140 -4.17 -8.37 -5.82
C GLU A 140 -3.80 -9.78 -6.28
N ILE A 141 -4.78 -10.68 -6.25
CA ILE A 141 -4.60 -12.02 -6.82
C ILE A 141 -5.06 -11.99 -8.28
N LYS A 142 -4.10 -12.09 -9.18
CA LYS A 142 -4.36 -12.16 -10.60
C LYS A 142 -4.34 -13.60 -11.07
N THR A 143 -5.44 -14.03 -11.69
CA THR A 143 -5.54 -15.37 -12.32
C THR A 143 -5.43 -15.23 -13.83
N THR A 144 -4.47 -15.93 -14.41
CA THR A 144 -4.22 -15.92 -15.84
C THR A 144 -4.64 -17.26 -16.44
N TRP A 145 -5.35 -17.17 -17.56
CA TRP A 145 -5.79 -18.32 -18.35
C TRP A 145 -5.07 -18.32 -19.67
N HIS A 146 -4.22 -19.32 -19.91
CA HIS A 146 -3.56 -19.51 -21.19
C HIS A 146 -4.24 -20.65 -21.97
N PRO A 147 -4.74 -20.40 -23.18
CA PRO A 147 -5.10 -21.50 -24.06
C PRO A 147 -3.83 -22.27 -24.42
N ILE A 148 -3.88 -23.59 -24.25
CA ILE A 148 -2.83 -24.46 -24.76
C ILE A 148 -3.23 -24.79 -26.19
N GLU A 149 -2.73 -24.02 -27.14
CA GLU A 149 -2.84 -24.39 -28.56
C GLU A 149 -1.87 -25.56 -28.79
N GLN A 150 -2.43 -26.69 -29.13
CA GLN A 150 -1.68 -27.69 -29.86
C GLN A 150 -1.48 -27.11 -31.27
N ILE A 151 -0.34 -26.48 -31.52
CA ILE A 151 0.07 -26.12 -32.87
C ILE A 151 0.16 -27.45 -33.63
N GLY A 152 -0.86 -27.68 -34.44
CA GLY A 152 -1.12 -28.70 -35.37
C GLY A 152 -0.20 -29.92 -35.37
N GLY A 153 -0.67 -31.03 -34.86
CA GLY A 153 -0.28 -32.29 -35.45
C GLY A 153 -0.68 -32.24 -36.93
N ALA A 154 0.28 -32.07 -37.81
CA ALA A 154 0.08 -32.30 -39.22
C ALA A 154 -0.48 -33.73 -39.34
N THR A 155 -1.77 -33.86 -39.59
CA THR A 155 -2.32 -35.10 -40.07
C THR A 155 -1.79 -35.27 -41.49
N SER A 156 -0.67 -35.99 -41.61
CA SER A 156 -0.29 -36.55 -42.92
C SER A 156 -1.35 -37.60 -43.22
N SER A 157 -2.34 -37.26 -44.02
CA SER A 157 -3.15 -38.20 -44.71
C SER A 157 -2.36 -38.73 -45.90
N TYR A 158 -1.96 -39.97 -45.84
CA TYR A 158 -1.67 -40.75 -47.04
C TYR A 158 -2.91 -41.55 -47.38
#